data_f175e907a5982447796598ef557875d3
#
_entry.id   f175e907a5982447796598ef557875d3
#
_cell.length_a   1.000
_cell.length_b   1.000
_cell.length_c   1.000
_cell.angle_alpha   90.00
_cell.angle_beta   90.00
_cell.angle_gamma   90.00
#
_symmetry.space_group_name_H-M   'P 1'
#
loop_
_entity.id
_entity.type
_entity.pdbx_description
1 polymer ?
#
loop_
_entity_poly.entity_id
_entity_poly.type
_entity_poly.pdbx_seq_one_letter_code
_entity_poly.pdbx_strand_id
1 'polypeptide(L)'
;MKRRTFIAGAGALGAVSLPKKPNKYLVHHAIFWLKNPTSEADKNKLIEGLETLRAVNYIQELHIGVLASTEKRDVVDTSWQVSEVMFFNNTQDQKSYQDHPIHQAFVKNYSHLWEKVLVYDAQDV
;
A
#
# COMPACT_ATOMS: atom_id res chain seq x y z
N MET A 1 6.80 3.57 -27.99
CA MET A 1 6.85 3.01 -27.91
C MET A 1 7.02 2.42 -28.43
N LYS A 2 7.18 2.34 -28.18
CA LYS A 2 7.14 1.55 -28.60
C LYS A 2 7.40 0.53 -28.42
N ARG A 3 7.40 0.17 -28.27
CA ARG A 3 7.52 -0.92 -28.07
C ARG A 3 7.25 -1.87 -28.51
N ARG A 4 7.23 -2.05 -28.89
CA ARG A 4 6.90 -3.09 -29.31
C ARG A 4 7.14 -3.80 -29.99
N THR A 5 7.46 -3.82 -30.21
CA THR A 5 7.65 -4.71 -30.73
C THR A 5 7.91 -5.41 -30.93
N PHE A 6 8.19 -5.42 -31.10
CA PHE A 6 8.48 -6.43 -31.14
C PHE A 6 8.44 -7.37 -31.38
N ILE A 7 8.56 -7.52 -31.43
CA ILE A 7 8.51 -8.56 -31.63
C ILE A 7 8.59 -9.33 -32.06
N ALA A 8 8.77 -9.39 -32.12
CA ALA A 8 8.82 -10.27 -32.41
C ALA A 8 8.98 -11.09 -32.74
N GLY A 9 9.14 -11.32 -32.88
CA GLY A 9 9.27 -12.19 -33.03
C GLY A 9 9.55 -13.00 -33.09
N ALA A 10 9.85 -13.24 -33.06
CA ALA A 10 10.16 -14.15 -33.07
C ALA A 10 10.19 -14.97 -32.66
N GLY A 11 10.18 -15.08 -32.51
CA GLY A 11 10.21 -15.85 -32.08
C GLY A 11 10.13 -16.47 -31.70
N ALA A 12 10.25 -16.53 -31.57
CA ALA A 12 10.17 -17.23 -31.19
C ALA A 12 9.78 -17.91 -30.96
N LEU A 13 9.94 -18.08 -30.95
CA LEU A 13 9.70 -18.96 -30.62
C LEU A 13 9.66 -19.54 -29.99
N GLY A 14 9.83 -19.07 -30.43
CA GLY A 14 9.84 -19.85 -29.67
C GLY A 14 9.62 -20.39 -28.43
N ALA A 15 10.37 -20.23 -27.72
CA ALA A 15 10.10 -20.69 -26.40
C ALA A 15 8.93 -19.92 -25.87
N VAL A 16 7.80 -20.55 -25.86
CA VAL A 16 6.66 -20.03 -25.13
C VAL A 16 6.99 -20.15 -23.67
N SER A 17 7.22 -19.04 -23.02
CA SER A 17 7.37 -19.09 -21.59
C SER A 17 5.98 -19.27 -20.97
N LEU A 18 5.87 -20.29 -20.16
CA LEU A 18 4.66 -20.48 -19.38
C LEU A 18 4.48 -19.30 -18.45
N PRO A 19 3.24 -18.85 -18.24
CA PRO A 19 3.01 -17.79 -17.26
C PRO A 19 3.55 -18.23 -15.91
N LYS A 20 4.36 -17.39 -15.31
CA LYS A 20 4.82 -17.64 -13.96
C LYS A 20 3.65 -17.51 -13.02
N LYS A 21 3.63 -18.38 -12.04
CA LYS A 21 2.74 -18.23 -10.92
C LYS A 21 3.05 -16.89 -10.26
N PRO A 22 2.07 -16.03 -9.99
CA PRO A 22 2.33 -14.77 -9.31
C PRO A 22 3.00 -15.01 -7.96
N ASN A 23 3.85 -14.09 -7.56
CA ASN A 23 4.40 -14.14 -6.22
C ASN A 23 3.26 -14.10 -5.21
N LYS A 24 3.45 -14.83 -4.13
CA LYS A 24 2.51 -14.77 -3.01
C LYS A 24 2.98 -13.68 -2.07
N TYR A 25 2.09 -12.78 -1.75
CA TYR A 25 2.40 -11.64 -0.88
C TYR A 25 1.63 -11.72 0.42
N LEU A 26 2.16 -11.06 1.42
CA LEU A 26 1.37 -10.59 2.54
C LEU A 26 0.89 -9.19 2.17
N VAL A 27 -0.41 -8.97 2.26
CA VAL A 27 -1.02 -7.66 1.98
C VAL A 27 -1.38 -7.02 3.31
N HIS A 28 -0.76 -5.88 3.58
CA HIS A 28 -0.96 -5.11 4.80
C HIS A 28 -1.75 -3.87 4.44
N HIS A 29 -2.98 -3.75 4.93
CA HIS A 29 -3.87 -2.66 4.59
C HIS A 29 -4.23 -1.90 5.86
N ALA A 30 -3.82 -0.65 5.96
CA ALA A 30 -4.12 0.21 7.09
C ALA A 30 -5.08 1.32 6.66
N ILE A 31 -6.07 1.58 7.50
CA ILE A 31 -7.10 2.59 7.26
C ILE A 31 -7.08 3.56 8.44
N PHE A 32 -7.06 4.86 8.12
CA PHE A 32 -6.91 5.91 9.14
C PHE A 32 -8.13 6.82 9.21
N TRP A 33 -8.55 7.07 10.44
CA TRP A 33 -9.55 8.09 10.75
C TRP A 33 -8.86 9.25 11.44
N LEU A 34 -8.92 10.43 10.83
CA LEU A 34 -8.29 11.64 11.40
C LEU A 34 -9.08 12.14 12.61
N LYS A 35 -8.39 12.75 13.57
CA LYS A 35 -9.06 13.45 14.66
C LYS A 35 -9.90 14.60 14.13
N ASN A 36 -9.41 15.27 13.09
CA ASN A 36 -10.12 16.35 12.42
C ASN A 36 -10.46 15.91 11.00
N PRO A 37 -11.56 15.14 10.82
CA PRO A 37 -11.80 14.45 9.56
C PRO A 37 -12.05 15.36 8.35
N THR A 38 -12.38 16.64 8.57
CA THR A 38 -12.58 17.59 7.48
C THR A 38 -11.35 18.45 7.21
N SER A 39 -10.25 18.24 7.93
CA SER A 39 -9.03 19.04 7.76
C SER A 39 -8.20 18.53 6.58
N GLU A 40 -8.19 19.29 5.49
CA GLU A 40 -7.33 18.97 4.35
C GLU A 40 -5.86 19.06 4.71
N ALA A 41 -5.50 20.01 5.59
CA ALA A 41 -4.11 20.14 6.03
C ALA A 41 -3.65 18.90 6.79
N ASP A 42 -4.46 18.38 7.69
CA ASP A 42 -4.12 17.17 8.46
C ASP A 42 -4.05 15.95 7.55
N LYS A 43 -4.98 15.83 6.61
CA LYS A 43 -4.97 14.75 5.63
C LYS A 43 -3.67 14.76 4.82
N ASN A 44 -3.30 15.92 4.31
CA ASN A 44 -2.07 16.06 3.52
C ASN A 44 -0.83 15.79 4.36
N LYS A 45 -0.86 16.19 5.64
CA LYS A 45 0.24 15.92 6.55
C LYS A 45 0.41 14.44 6.81
N LEU A 46 -0.69 13.71 7.00
CA LEU A 46 -0.62 12.26 7.17
C LEU A 46 -0.07 11.58 5.91
N ILE A 47 -0.52 12.02 4.73
CA ILE A 47 -0.02 11.50 3.46
C ILE A 47 1.49 11.75 3.36
N GLU A 48 1.96 12.93 3.74
CA GLU A 48 3.39 13.22 3.78
C GLU A 48 4.13 12.22 4.65
N GLY A 49 3.59 11.90 5.81
CA GLY A 49 4.19 10.91 6.71
C GLY A 49 4.23 9.53 6.09
N LEU A 50 3.14 9.11 5.47
CA LEU A 50 3.08 7.79 4.82
C LEU A 50 4.08 7.68 3.67
N GLU A 51 4.34 8.78 2.95
CA GLU A 51 5.34 8.79 1.89
C GLU A 51 6.74 8.48 2.41
N THR A 52 7.05 8.82 3.65
CA THR A 52 8.36 8.51 4.22
C THR A 52 8.61 7.01 4.34
N LEU A 53 7.54 6.22 4.41
CA LEU A 53 7.65 4.77 4.53
C LEU A 53 8.18 4.10 3.26
N ARG A 54 8.15 4.80 2.13
CA ARG A 54 8.70 4.26 0.87
C ARG A 54 10.18 3.96 0.95
N ALA A 55 10.88 4.51 1.94
CA ALA A 55 12.30 4.25 2.13
C ALA A 55 12.59 2.90 2.79
N VAL A 56 11.57 2.19 3.26
CA VAL A 56 11.76 0.90 3.91
C VAL A 56 11.85 -0.20 2.86
N ASN A 57 13.00 -0.84 2.76
CA ASN A 57 13.29 -1.80 1.68
C ASN A 57 12.45 -3.07 1.72
N TYR A 58 11.85 -3.41 2.86
CA TYR A 58 11.03 -4.62 2.98
C TYR A 58 9.69 -4.49 2.24
N ILE A 59 9.27 -3.25 1.97
CA ILE A 59 7.99 -3.00 1.28
C ILE A 59 8.22 -3.22 -0.21
N GLN A 60 7.47 -4.16 -0.79
CA GLN A 60 7.55 -4.45 -2.22
C GLN A 60 6.75 -3.46 -3.03
N GLU A 61 5.64 -3.00 -2.49
CA GLU A 61 4.75 -2.06 -3.15
C GLU A 61 3.98 -1.29 -2.09
N LEU A 62 3.78 -0.01 -2.31
CA LEU A 62 3.06 0.85 -1.37
C LEU A 62 2.10 1.75 -2.14
N HIS A 63 0.82 1.65 -1.79
CA HIS A 63 -0.24 2.51 -2.32
C HIS A 63 -0.78 3.36 -1.18
N ILE A 64 -0.81 4.66 -1.38
CA ILE A 64 -1.38 5.61 -0.44
C ILE A 64 -2.61 6.20 -1.10
N GLY A 65 -3.75 6.16 -0.43
CA GLY A 65 -5.01 6.53 -1.07
C GLY A 65 -5.94 7.32 -0.17
N VAL A 66 -6.93 7.90 -0.84
CA VAL A 66 -8.05 8.58 -0.19
C VAL A 66 -9.34 7.97 -0.72
N LEU A 67 -10.47 8.39 -0.17
CA LEU A 67 -11.77 7.85 -0.61
C LEU A 67 -11.94 8.00 -2.12
N ALA A 68 -12.31 6.89 -2.76
CA ALA A 68 -12.69 6.90 -4.16
C ALA A 68 -14.18 7.18 -4.28
N SER A 69 -14.57 7.85 -5.36
CA SER A 69 -15.97 8.16 -5.62
C SER A 69 -16.62 7.00 -6.36
N THR A 70 -16.84 5.91 -5.64
CA THR A 70 -17.51 4.74 -6.22
C THR A 70 -18.99 4.75 -5.88
N GLU A 71 -19.72 3.83 -6.48
CA GLU A 71 -21.15 3.68 -6.25
C GLU A 71 -21.43 3.45 -4.76
N LYS A 72 -22.48 4.12 -4.25
CA LYS A 72 -22.87 3.93 -2.85
C LYS A 72 -23.49 2.57 -2.65
N ARG A 73 -22.94 1.80 -1.72
CA ARG A 73 -23.47 0.51 -1.30
C ARG A 73 -23.23 0.35 0.19
N ASP A 74 -24.09 -0.40 0.85
CA ASP A 74 -24.00 -0.57 2.30
C ASP A 74 -22.66 -1.14 2.75
N VAL A 75 -22.02 -1.94 1.90
CA VAL A 75 -20.73 -2.56 2.23
C VAL A 75 -19.54 -1.63 2.04
N VAL A 76 -19.75 -0.43 1.45
CA VAL A 76 -18.67 0.53 1.21
C VAL A 76 -18.61 1.51 2.36
N ASP A 77 -17.54 1.43 3.14
CA ASP A 77 -17.31 2.32 4.26
C ASP A 77 -16.65 3.59 3.77
N THR A 78 -17.27 4.73 4.01
CA THR A 78 -16.75 6.04 3.61
C THR A 78 -16.41 6.92 4.81
N SER A 79 -16.29 6.33 6.00
CA SER A 79 -16.08 7.08 7.23
C SER A 79 -14.61 7.48 7.48
N TRP A 80 -13.68 6.91 6.72
CA TRP A 80 -12.24 7.09 6.91
C TRP A 80 -11.68 8.15 5.94
N GLN A 81 -10.43 8.56 6.14
CA GLN A 81 -9.84 9.63 5.32
C GLN A 81 -8.65 9.19 4.48
N VAL A 82 -7.80 8.31 5.02
CA VAL A 82 -6.56 7.93 4.32
C VAL A 82 -6.37 6.43 4.46
N SER A 83 -5.83 5.81 3.43
CA SER A 83 -5.48 4.39 3.46
C SER A 83 -4.07 4.18 2.96
N GLU A 84 -3.45 3.09 3.41
CA GLU A 84 -2.22 2.59 2.83
C GLU A 84 -2.37 1.10 2.59
N VAL A 85 -1.83 0.65 1.46
CA VAL A 85 -1.75 -0.78 1.14
C VAL A 85 -0.31 -1.11 0.85
N MET A 86 0.24 -2.08 1.57
CA MET A 86 1.61 -2.51 1.39
C MET A 86 1.67 -3.99 1.07
N PHE A 87 2.60 -4.35 0.21
CA PHE A 87 2.87 -5.74 -0.13
C PHE A 87 4.23 -6.12 0.44
N PHE A 88 4.27 -7.24 1.18
CA PHE A 88 5.52 -7.81 1.70
C PHE A 88 5.67 -9.23 1.17
N ASN A 89 6.91 -9.69 1.06
CA ASN A 89 7.16 -11.05 0.59
C ASN A 89 6.70 -12.11 1.61
N ASN A 90 6.70 -11.77 2.90
CA ASN A 90 6.37 -12.73 3.96
C ASN A 90 6.11 -11.99 5.27
N THR A 91 5.71 -12.74 6.28
CA THR A 91 5.40 -12.17 7.61
C THR A 91 6.66 -11.64 8.30
N GLN A 92 7.81 -12.25 8.03
CA GLN A 92 9.06 -11.80 8.64
C GLN A 92 9.45 -10.40 8.14
N ASP A 93 9.27 -10.14 6.85
CA ASP A 93 9.54 -8.82 6.27
C ASP A 93 8.58 -7.78 6.82
N GLN A 94 7.31 -8.15 7.01
CA GLN A 94 6.33 -7.25 7.62
C GLN A 94 6.75 -6.90 9.05
N LYS A 95 7.23 -7.89 9.80
CA LYS A 95 7.72 -7.65 11.16
C LYS A 95 8.93 -6.71 11.15
N SER A 96 9.85 -6.91 10.21
CA SER A 96 11.02 -6.06 10.07
C SER A 96 10.64 -4.62 9.73
N TYR A 97 9.59 -4.44 8.92
CA TYR A 97 9.02 -3.14 8.65
C TYR A 97 8.44 -2.52 9.93
N GLN A 98 7.67 -3.31 10.67
CA GLN A 98 7.00 -2.85 11.89
C GLN A 98 8.01 -2.30 12.90
N ASP A 99 9.17 -2.96 13.01
CA ASP A 99 10.21 -2.59 13.96
C ASP A 99 11.21 -1.57 13.40
N HIS A 100 11.08 -1.23 12.13
CA HIS A 100 12.06 -0.39 11.44
C HIS A 100 12.07 1.04 12.00
N PRO A 101 13.25 1.66 12.15
CA PRO A 101 13.33 3.05 12.65
C PRO A 101 12.50 4.05 11.87
N ILE A 102 12.38 3.87 10.56
CA ILE A 102 11.55 4.76 9.72
C ILE A 102 10.09 4.63 10.10
N HIS A 103 9.60 3.39 10.34
CA HIS A 103 8.24 3.18 10.79
C HIS A 103 8.01 3.80 12.17
N GLN A 104 8.95 3.60 13.09
CA GLN A 104 8.87 4.17 14.43
C GLN A 104 8.83 5.70 14.39
N ALA A 105 9.65 6.31 13.52
CA ALA A 105 9.65 7.76 13.34
C ALA A 105 8.31 8.24 12.77
N PHE A 106 7.74 7.49 11.84
CA PHE A 106 6.42 7.80 11.29
C PHE A 106 5.37 7.85 12.41
N VAL A 107 5.31 6.82 13.24
CA VAL A 107 4.34 6.78 14.34
C VAL A 107 4.58 7.94 15.30
N LYS A 108 5.83 8.16 15.68
CA LYS A 108 6.17 9.23 16.62
C LYS A 108 5.77 10.61 16.11
N ASN A 109 6.00 10.88 14.82
CA ASN A 109 5.84 12.23 14.28
C ASN A 109 4.45 12.50 13.74
N TYR A 110 3.64 11.47 13.45
CA TYR A 110 2.36 11.67 12.76
C TYR A 110 1.16 11.09 13.50
N SER A 111 1.36 10.27 14.54
CA SER A 111 0.23 9.60 15.20
C SER A 111 -0.77 10.57 15.85
N HIS A 112 -0.33 11.78 16.17
CA HIS A 112 -1.22 12.80 16.73
C HIS A 112 -2.35 13.20 15.76
N LEU A 113 -2.20 12.88 14.48
CA LEU A 113 -3.17 13.27 13.46
C LEU A 113 -4.39 12.35 13.43
N TRP A 114 -4.24 11.09 13.82
CA TRP A 114 -5.36 10.14 13.73
C TRP A 114 -5.92 9.78 15.11
N GLU A 115 -7.22 9.52 15.13
CA GLU A 115 -7.86 9.00 16.34
C GLU A 115 -7.97 7.49 16.32
N LYS A 116 -7.92 6.88 15.11
CA LYS A 116 -8.08 5.45 14.96
C LYS A 116 -7.32 4.99 13.72
N VAL A 117 -6.71 3.82 13.83
CA VAL A 117 -6.16 3.11 12.68
C VAL A 117 -6.64 1.67 12.77
N LEU A 118 -7.01 1.10 11.64
CA LEU A 118 -7.44 -0.28 11.52
C LEU A 118 -6.56 -0.96 10.50
N VAL A 119 -6.08 -2.16 10.83
CA VAL A 119 -5.17 -2.90 9.95
C VAL A 119 -5.79 -4.25 9.59
N TYR A 120 -5.73 -4.59 8.31
CA TYR A 120 -6.04 -5.92 7.80
C TYR A 120 -4.78 -6.50 7.21
N ASP A 121 -4.33 -7.63 7.75
CA ASP A 121 -3.19 -8.36 7.20
C ASP A 121 -3.71 -9.66 6.60
N ALA A 122 -3.52 -9.80 5.29
CA ALA A 122 -3.98 -10.98 4.57
C ALA A 122 -2.80 -11.64 3.86
N GLN A 123 -2.83 -12.95 3.79
CA GLN A 123 -1.79 -13.74 3.14
C GLN A 123 -2.38 -14.35 1.87
N ASP A 124 -1.66 -14.22 0.75
CA ASP A 124 -2.07 -14.90 -0.48
C ASP A 124 -2.11 -16.42 -0.26
N VAL A 125 -3.10 -17.05 -0.85
CA VAL A 125 -3.25 -18.51 -0.78
C VAL A 125 -2.50 -19.22 -1.89
#